data_eb305a8662948004383efd6ded7a542e
#
_entry.id   eb305a8662948004383efd6ded7a542e
#
_cell.length_a   1.000
_cell.length_b   1.000
_cell.length_c   1.000
_cell.angle_alpha   90.00
_cell.angle_beta   90.00
_cell.angle_gamma   90.00
#
_symmetry.space_group_name_H-M   'P 1'
#
loop_
_entity.id
_entity.type
_entity.pdbx_description
1 polymer ?
#
loop_
_entity_poly.entity_id
_entity_poly.type
_entity_poly.pdbx_seq_one_letter_code
_entity_poly.pdbx_strand_id
1 'polypeptide(L)'
;MSNIKLVYITCKNVREANDIAKKLLENRLIACSNIISNTTSFFKWNNKLQKTRESILIAKTIRKKKTKIIDMIKKNHSYVNPCIIFFDVESGSKLFFEWIKKCLK
;
A
#
# COMPACT_ATOMS: atom_id res chain seq x y z
N MET A 1 -13.92 16.82 1.20
CA MET A 1 -13.19 15.53 1.08
C MET A 1 -11.81 15.68 1.66
N SER A 2 -11.36 14.68 2.38
CA SER A 2 -10.02 14.76 2.96
C SER A 2 -8.95 14.49 1.91
N ASN A 3 -7.74 14.99 2.18
CA ASN A 3 -6.57 14.74 1.35
C ASN A 3 -5.92 13.39 1.70
N ILE A 4 -6.45 12.71 2.72
CA ILE A 4 -5.90 11.46 3.22
C ILE A 4 -6.32 10.31 2.31
N LYS A 5 -5.37 9.43 2.02
CA LYS A 5 -5.59 8.23 1.21
C LYS A 5 -5.06 7.02 1.94
N LEU A 6 -5.74 5.90 1.78
CA LEU A 6 -5.18 4.59 2.08
C LEU A 6 -4.68 4.00 0.78
N VAL A 7 -3.56 3.30 0.83
CA VAL A 7 -3.12 2.50 -0.29
C VAL A 7 -3.08 1.04 0.12
N TYR A 8 -3.66 0.20 -0.73
CA TYR A 8 -3.76 -1.25 -0.52
C TYR A 8 -2.88 -1.93 -1.56
N ILE A 9 -1.95 -2.77 -1.10
CA ILE A 9 -0.98 -3.43 -1.95
C ILE A 9 -0.91 -4.89 -1.55
N THR A 10 -0.97 -5.81 -2.53
CA THR A 10 -0.70 -7.22 -2.24
C THR A 10 0.74 -7.54 -2.61
N CYS A 11 1.41 -8.31 -1.76
CA CYS A 11 2.80 -8.70 -1.93
C CYS A 11 2.90 -10.22 -1.88
N LYS A 12 3.93 -10.79 -2.49
CA LYS A 12 4.07 -12.25 -2.54
C LYS A 12 4.33 -12.87 -1.17
N ASN A 13 4.93 -12.12 -0.26
CA ASN A 13 5.19 -12.58 1.11
C ASN A 13 5.47 -11.38 2.03
N VAL A 14 5.62 -11.66 3.32
CA VAL A 14 5.84 -10.61 4.32
C VAL A 14 7.16 -9.88 4.12
N ARG A 15 8.17 -10.57 3.62
CA ARG A 15 9.49 -9.97 3.38
C ARG A 15 9.38 -8.87 2.32
N GLU A 16 8.69 -9.15 1.22
CA GLU A 16 8.47 -8.15 0.17
C GLU A 16 7.68 -6.96 0.70
N ALA A 17 6.63 -7.24 1.48
CA ALA A 17 5.83 -6.18 2.08
C ALA A 17 6.67 -5.30 3.02
N ASN A 18 7.53 -5.91 3.84
CA ASN A 18 8.44 -5.18 4.71
C ASN A 18 9.38 -4.27 3.93
N ASP A 19 9.98 -4.81 2.87
CA ASP A 19 10.94 -4.06 2.06
C ASP A 19 10.28 -2.85 1.38
N ILE A 20 9.10 -3.05 0.81
CA ILE A 20 8.35 -1.97 0.17
C ILE A 20 7.93 -0.92 1.20
N ALA A 21 7.42 -1.35 2.35
CA ALA A 21 7.00 -0.42 3.42
C ALA A 21 8.17 0.46 3.87
N LYS A 22 9.33 -0.12 4.08
CA LYS A 22 10.52 0.62 4.51
C LYS A 22 10.94 1.65 3.46
N LYS A 23 10.96 1.27 2.19
CA LYS A 23 11.33 2.18 1.10
C LYS A 23 10.36 3.34 0.98
N LEU A 24 9.06 3.07 1.12
CA LEU A 24 8.06 4.12 1.07
C LEU A 24 8.22 5.09 2.24
N LEU A 25 8.50 4.60 3.44
CA LEU A 25 8.74 5.43 4.61
C LEU A 25 10.01 6.27 4.48
N GLU A 26 11.11 5.64 4.06
CA GLU A 26 12.39 6.31 3.90
C GLU A 26 12.31 7.45 2.89
N ASN A 27 11.47 7.33 1.90
CA ASN A 27 11.30 8.35 0.86
C ASN A 27 10.14 9.30 1.15
N ARG A 28 9.60 9.27 2.36
CA ARG A 28 8.52 10.15 2.82
C ARG A 28 7.29 10.10 1.91
N LEU A 29 6.97 8.92 1.43
CA LEU A 29 5.80 8.71 0.58
C LEU A 29 4.58 8.24 1.36
N ILE A 30 4.79 7.63 2.51
CA ILE A 30 3.71 7.21 3.41
C ILE A 30 4.05 7.67 4.84
N ALA A 31 3.01 7.88 5.64
CA ALA A 31 3.20 8.26 7.05
C ALA A 31 3.39 7.02 7.93
N CYS A 32 2.67 5.96 7.62
CA CYS A 32 2.76 4.70 8.35
C CYS A 32 2.11 3.59 7.53
N SER A 33 2.35 2.36 7.95
CA SER A 33 1.78 1.20 7.28
C SER A 33 1.49 0.08 8.26
N ASN A 34 0.62 -0.83 7.82
CA ASN A 34 0.31 -2.07 8.51
C ASN A 34 0.49 -3.22 7.52
N ILE A 35 0.99 -4.34 8.00
CA ILE A 35 1.19 -5.52 7.17
C ILE A 35 0.39 -6.66 7.78
N ILE A 36 -0.45 -7.28 6.93
CA ILE A 36 -1.23 -8.46 7.29
C ILE A 36 -0.59 -9.65 6.57
N SER A 37 0.00 -10.55 7.33
CA SER A 37 0.69 -11.71 6.77
C SER A 37 -0.28 -12.88 6.59
N ASN A 38 0.12 -13.85 5.77
CA ASN A 38 -0.59 -15.13 5.62
C ASN A 38 -2.04 -14.99 5.15
N THR A 39 -2.27 -14.11 4.19
CA THR A 39 -3.60 -14.02 3.57
C THR A 39 -3.70 -15.04 2.44
N THR A 40 -4.90 -15.54 2.22
CA THR A 40 -5.18 -16.47 1.12
C THR A 40 -5.87 -15.70 0.01
N SER A 41 -5.32 -15.77 -1.19
CA SER A 41 -5.88 -15.08 -2.34
C SER A 41 -6.36 -16.10 -3.37
N PHE A 42 -7.53 -15.84 -3.92
CA PHE A 42 -8.09 -16.64 -5.02
C PHE A 42 -8.27 -15.73 -6.23
N PHE A 43 -7.91 -16.25 -7.40
CA PHE A 43 -8.10 -15.52 -8.66
C PHE A 43 -8.10 -16.52 -9.81
N LYS A 44 -8.51 -16.06 -10.98
CA LYS A 44 -8.45 -16.86 -12.19
C LYS A 44 -7.31 -16.39 -13.08
N TRP A 45 -6.53 -17.33 -13.56
CA TRP A 45 -5.45 -17.10 -14.51
C TRP A 45 -5.58 -18.11 -15.62
N ASN A 46 -5.73 -17.65 -16.87
CA ASN A 46 -5.97 -18.51 -18.02
C ASN A 46 -7.17 -19.45 -17.77
N ASN A 47 -8.27 -18.88 -17.24
CA ASN A 47 -9.51 -19.61 -16.91
C ASN A 47 -9.37 -20.70 -15.84
N LYS A 48 -8.23 -20.75 -15.15
CA LYS A 48 -8.02 -21.71 -14.08
C LYS A 48 -8.06 -21.00 -12.73
N LEU A 49 -8.72 -21.63 -11.78
CA LEU A 49 -8.75 -21.13 -10.40
C LEU A 49 -7.36 -21.30 -9.77
N GLN A 50 -6.84 -20.21 -9.27
CA GLN A 50 -5.57 -20.19 -8.55
C GLN A 50 -5.81 -19.85 -7.09
N LYS A 51 -5.00 -20.44 -6.23
CA LYS A 51 -4.99 -20.15 -4.80
C LYS A 51 -3.54 -19.90 -4.42
N THR A 52 -3.27 -18.77 -3.79
CA THR A 52 -1.92 -18.44 -3.37
C THR A 52 -1.94 -17.76 -2.02
N ARG A 53 -0.80 -17.77 -1.35
CA ARG A 53 -0.62 -17.08 -0.09
C ARG A 53 0.07 -15.75 -0.37
N GLU A 54 -0.45 -14.69 0.21
CA GLU A 54 0.10 -13.34 0.01
C GLU A 54 0.13 -12.59 1.33
N SER A 55 0.79 -11.43 1.32
CA SER A 55 0.74 -10.47 2.42
C SER A 55 0.13 -9.18 1.90
N ILE A 56 -0.63 -8.50 2.77
CA ILE A 56 -1.28 -7.25 2.41
C ILE A 56 -0.56 -6.11 3.14
N LEU A 57 -0.19 -5.09 2.38
CA LEU A 57 0.37 -3.86 2.90
C LEU A 57 -0.68 -2.76 2.78
N ILE A 58 -1.03 -2.15 3.90
CA ILE A 58 -1.95 -1.02 3.93
C ILE A 58 -1.18 0.16 4.48
N ALA A 59 -1.16 1.27 3.74
CA ALA A 59 -0.42 2.46 4.15
C ALA A 59 -1.31 3.69 4.15
N LYS A 60 -0.93 4.69 4.94
CA LYS A 60 -1.63 5.95 5.04
C LYS A 60 -0.77 7.04 4.41
N THR A 61 -1.38 7.81 3.53
CA THR A 61 -0.67 8.82 2.75
C THR A 61 -1.60 9.97 2.39
N ILE A 62 -1.13 10.86 1.51
CA ILE A 62 -1.90 11.98 1.00
C ILE A 62 -1.91 11.94 -0.53
N ARG A 63 -2.89 12.64 -1.12
CA ARG A 63 -3.13 12.63 -2.56
C ARG A 63 -1.88 12.90 -3.40
N LYS A 64 -1.11 13.90 -3.05
CA LYS A 64 0.03 14.32 -3.88
C LYS A 64 1.15 13.29 -3.98
N LYS A 65 1.14 12.27 -3.12
CA LYS A 65 2.17 11.21 -3.13
C LYS A 65 1.81 10.02 -4.02
N LYS A 66 0.60 9.96 -4.54
CA LYS A 66 0.09 8.78 -5.25
C LYS A 66 0.96 8.32 -6.41
N THR A 67 1.32 9.23 -7.30
CA THR A 67 2.11 8.89 -8.49
C THR A 67 3.47 8.32 -8.11
N LYS A 68 4.16 8.96 -7.17
CA LYS A 68 5.47 8.50 -6.71
C LYS A 68 5.40 7.16 -6.01
N ILE A 69 4.31 6.91 -5.27
CA ILE A 69 4.08 5.62 -4.62
C ILE A 69 3.94 4.53 -5.67
N ILE A 70 3.11 4.75 -6.68
CA ILE A 70 2.93 3.77 -7.76
C ILE A 70 4.26 3.47 -8.43
N ASP A 71 5.02 4.49 -8.77
CA ASP A 71 6.32 4.32 -9.44
C ASP A 71 7.29 3.51 -8.59
N MET A 72 7.38 3.82 -7.31
CA MET A 72 8.29 3.13 -6.41
C MET A 72 7.89 1.67 -6.21
N ILE A 73 6.58 1.40 -6.06
CA ILE A 73 6.11 0.03 -5.90
C ILE A 73 6.42 -0.78 -7.16
N LYS A 74 6.14 -0.24 -8.34
CA LYS A 74 6.41 -0.95 -9.60
C LYS A 74 7.88 -1.29 -9.77
N LYS A 75 8.78 -0.42 -9.33
CA LYS A 75 10.22 -0.67 -9.42
C LYS A 75 10.71 -1.75 -8.46
N ASN A 76 9.99 -1.99 -7.38
CA ASN A 76 10.46 -2.84 -6.28
C ASN A 76 9.58 -4.08 -6.05
N HIS A 77 8.57 -4.27 -6.88
CA HIS A 77 7.63 -5.39 -6.71
C HIS A 77 8.00 -6.57 -7.60
N SER A 78 7.81 -7.78 -7.09
CA SER A 78 8.10 -9.01 -7.83
C SER A 78 7.10 -9.29 -8.94
N TYR A 79 5.87 -8.77 -8.82
CA TYR A 79 4.85 -8.98 -9.84
C TYR A 79 5.01 -7.99 -10.99
N VAL A 80 4.73 -8.47 -12.20
CA VAL A 80 4.70 -7.61 -13.39
C VAL A 80 3.55 -6.60 -13.27
N ASN A 81 2.42 -7.05 -12.73
CA ASN A 81 1.22 -6.23 -12.58
C ASN A 81 0.75 -6.23 -11.12
N PRO A 82 1.42 -5.49 -10.24
CA PRO A 82 1.06 -5.49 -8.83
C PRO A 82 -0.27 -4.80 -8.57
N CYS A 83 -1.01 -5.32 -7.57
CA CYS A 83 -2.23 -4.69 -7.09
C CYS A 83 -1.85 -3.46 -6.28
N ILE A 84 -2.22 -2.28 -6.77
CA ILE A 84 -2.01 -1.00 -6.08
C ILE A 84 -3.31 -0.23 -6.18
N ILE A 85 -4.03 -0.11 -5.07
CA ILE A 85 -5.34 0.55 -5.05
C ILE A 85 -5.34 1.62 -3.97
N PHE A 86 -5.80 2.82 -4.34
CA PHE A 86 -5.98 3.90 -3.38
C PHE A 86 -7.44 4.04 -3.00
N PHE A 87 -7.68 4.23 -1.72
CA PHE A 87 -9.01 4.51 -1.19
C PHE A 87 -9.07 5.94 -0.69
N ASP A 88 -10.15 6.64 -1.01
CA ASP A 88 -10.41 7.94 -0.42
C ASP A 88 -10.85 7.75 1.03
N VAL A 89 -10.31 8.56 1.92
CA VAL A 89 -10.69 8.55 3.32
C VAL A 89 -11.62 9.73 3.57
N GLU A 90 -12.89 9.43 3.82
CA GLU A 90 -13.89 10.45 4.00
C GLU A 90 -13.71 11.22 5.31
N SER A 91 -13.53 10.52 6.40
CA SER A 91 -13.42 11.13 7.72
C SER A 91 -12.64 10.24 8.67
N GLY A 92 -12.25 10.81 9.80
CA GLY A 92 -11.52 10.09 10.83
C GLY A 92 -11.08 11.06 11.92
N SER A 93 -10.13 10.62 12.74
CA SER A 93 -9.59 11.44 13.80
C SER A 93 -8.82 12.63 13.23
N LYS A 94 -9.23 13.83 13.58
CA LYS A 94 -8.59 15.07 13.13
C LYS A 94 -7.11 15.12 13.53
N LEU A 95 -6.79 14.72 14.75
CA LEU A 95 -5.42 14.74 15.23
C LEU A 95 -4.54 13.74 14.46
N PHE A 96 -5.09 12.59 14.13
CA PHE A 96 -4.35 11.61 13.37
C PHE A 96 -4.10 12.09 11.93
N PHE A 97 -5.09 12.72 11.31
CA PHE A 97 -4.95 13.30 9.97
C PHE A 97 -3.88 14.38 9.95
N GLU A 98 -3.85 15.23 10.98
CA GLU A 98 -2.82 16.25 11.10
C GLU A 98 -1.43 15.65 11.23
N TRP A 99 -1.31 14.54 11.97
CA TRP A 99 -0.06 13.82 12.11
C TRP A 99 0.41 13.27 10.76
N ILE A 100 -0.49 12.65 9.99
CA ILE A 100 -0.15 12.16 8.65
C ILE A 100 0.40 13.29 7.78
N LYS A 101 -0.27 14.43 7.78
CA LYS A 101 0.17 15.58 6.98
C LYS A 101 1.53 16.10 7.41
N LYS A 102 1.80 16.13 8.72
CA LYS A 102 3.11 16.51 9.25
C LYS A 102 4.22 15.61 8.78
N CYS A 103 3.99 14.31 8.79
CA CYS A 103 4.97 13.33 8.35
C CYS A 103 5.35 13.50 6.88
N LEU A 104 4.42 14.02 6.07
CA LEU A 104 4.55 14.04 4.62
C LEU A 104 4.72 15.44 4.01
N LYS A 105 5.05 16.40 4.81
CA LYS A 105 5.35 17.74 4.32
C LYS A 105 6.56 17.77 3.42
#